data_f244228462613d4c53469a4f3ea757b1
#
_entry.id   f244228462613d4c53469a4f3ea757b1
#
_cell.length_a   1.000
_cell.length_b   1.000
_cell.length_c   1.000
_cell.angle_alpha   90.00
_cell.angle_beta   90.00
_cell.angle_gamma   90.00
#
_symmetry.space_group_name_H-M   'P 1'
#
loop_
_entity.id
_entity.type
_entity.pdbx_description
1 polymer ?
#
loop_
_entity_poly.entity_id
_entity_poly.type
_entity_poly.pdbx_seq_one_letter_code
_entity_poly.pdbx_strand_id
1 'polypeptide(L)'
;VAAILLALILIPPLAACSKSDHVPRQSTSLTSHAERAGSFNAAPGGNDGDWTSQAKDFANSRYSTLDDINVANVSQLKVAWTFSDGALYGHEGAPLVQGDAMYLVSPFPDRAYALDLTKPGSPIKWAFSPNPSPMAIGKACCDAVLRGWAIGGGKLVYSLLDAHVVAVDLKTGKEVWRTKMADVAKGVTMTSPAFIAGDKVFVGNSGGEMGVAGWMAALDLGTGKELWRAYSVGNDQQVKIGARFKPFYPQLRGKDLGITSWPVGMAQHGAGAAWGFFSYDPETNLVFYGTSNPGPRVPVQRPGDNLFSSAVFARDADTGEAVWAYQFTPHDEWDYDGVNEMMLLDLPINGRMRKTIVHFDRNTFAYVLDRQTGEVIRADNFAYQNWSTGFDYKTGRPIVNQASEPHPEKALDRVCPPDIGQKDWEPPAFSPQTGLVYVGAFNICMKLTDHKVSYIAGTPYDGMEMKRMSVDGPDGDWGQLIAWDPVKGRAAWRIPERFMVMSGTLATAGHLVFYGTSDGWFRAVDARIGKILWQQKLSSGIIGQPMTYRGPDGTQYVAIASGVGGAAGVQAARDGYPPRGSTLYVFSIDGKSVSGTQSGASRPQGDTVSGQGPGSRG
;
A
#
# COMPACT_ATOMS: atom_id res chain seq x y z
N VAL A 1 -79.38 23.82 15.51
CA VAL A 1 -79.97 22.99 14.47
C VAL A 1 -79.04 23.07 13.22
N ALA A 2 -78.10 22.16 13.06
CA ALA A 2 -77.34 21.98 11.82
C ALA A 2 -77.00 20.49 11.75
N ALA A 3 -77.46 19.82 10.73
CA ALA A 3 -77.27 18.43 10.45
C ALA A 3 -75.90 18.23 9.79
N ILE A 4 -75.13 17.27 10.29
CA ILE A 4 -73.86 16.83 9.69
C ILE A 4 -74.13 15.56 8.89
N LEU A 5 -73.95 15.61 7.55
CA LEU A 5 -74.00 14.46 6.67
C LEU A 5 -72.60 13.73 6.75
N LEU A 6 -72.64 12.47 7.16
CA LEU A 6 -71.49 11.55 7.03
C LEU A 6 -71.55 10.93 5.64
N ALA A 7 -70.53 11.18 4.83
CA ALA A 7 -70.27 10.47 3.57
C ALA A 7 -69.31 9.29 3.84
N LEU A 8 -69.81 8.05 3.71
CA LEU A 8 -69.01 6.83 3.68
C LEU A 8 -68.28 6.74 2.35
N ILE A 9 -66.95 6.77 2.36
CA ILE A 9 -66.12 6.43 1.20
C ILE A 9 -65.71 4.96 1.34
N LEU A 10 -66.21 4.13 0.43
CA LEU A 10 -65.77 2.74 0.25
C LEU A 10 -64.39 2.74 -0.45
N ILE A 11 -63.38 2.18 0.20
CA ILE A 11 -62.07 1.91 -0.37
C ILE A 11 -62.05 0.45 -0.83
N PRO A 12 -61.73 0.14 -2.11
CA PRO A 12 -61.53 -1.23 -2.56
C PRO A 12 -60.17 -1.76 -2.10
N PRO A 13 -59.97 -3.08 -1.86
CA PRO A 13 -58.71 -3.64 -1.44
C PRO A 13 -57.69 -3.63 -2.57
N LEU A 14 -56.53 -3.00 -2.38
CA LEU A 14 -55.37 -3.14 -3.25
C LEU A 14 -54.76 -4.54 -3.08
N ALA A 15 -54.88 -5.36 -4.12
CA ALA A 15 -54.13 -6.59 -4.28
C ALA A 15 -52.65 -6.25 -4.57
N ALA A 16 -51.74 -6.60 -3.67
CA ALA A 16 -50.32 -6.50 -3.85
C ALA A 16 -49.86 -7.61 -4.81
N CYS A 17 -49.62 -7.27 -6.10
CA CYS A 17 -48.80 -8.08 -7.01
C CYS A 17 -47.35 -7.63 -6.91
N SER A 18 -46.52 -8.43 -6.24
CA SER A 18 -45.07 -8.34 -6.32
C SER A 18 -44.62 -8.91 -7.66
N LYS A 19 -44.32 -8.05 -8.62
CA LYS A 19 -43.52 -8.44 -9.80
C LYS A 19 -42.04 -8.27 -9.46
N SER A 20 -41.36 -9.39 -9.32
CA SER A 20 -39.91 -9.43 -9.36
C SER A 20 -39.47 -9.14 -10.78
N ASP A 21 -38.93 -7.97 -11.03
CA ASP A 21 -38.28 -7.64 -12.30
C ASP A 21 -36.97 -8.48 -12.41
N HIS A 22 -37.07 -9.59 -13.11
CA HIS A 22 -35.93 -10.30 -13.63
C HIS A 22 -35.30 -9.45 -14.76
N VAL A 23 -34.20 -8.77 -14.45
CA VAL A 23 -33.31 -8.21 -15.48
C VAL A 23 -32.67 -9.40 -16.21
N PRO A 24 -32.81 -9.54 -17.54
CA PRO A 24 -32.15 -10.61 -18.26
C PRO A 24 -30.64 -10.46 -18.17
N ARG A 25 -29.94 -11.46 -17.64
CA ARG A 25 -28.48 -11.59 -17.77
C ARG A 25 -28.14 -11.73 -19.25
N GLN A 26 -27.66 -10.68 -19.88
CA GLN A 26 -26.94 -10.80 -21.14
C GLN A 26 -25.64 -11.55 -20.89
N SER A 27 -25.57 -12.80 -21.33
CA SER A 27 -24.33 -13.54 -21.47
C SER A 27 -23.55 -12.92 -22.64
N THR A 28 -22.72 -11.92 -22.37
CA THR A 28 -21.72 -11.47 -23.33
C THR A 28 -20.64 -12.54 -23.40
N SER A 29 -20.42 -13.09 -24.59
CA SER A 29 -19.40 -14.09 -24.89
C SER A 29 -18.01 -13.56 -24.50
N LEU A 30 -17.29 -14.33 -23.69
CA LEU A 30 -15.97 -14.01 -23.13
C LEU A 30 -14.81 -14.09 -24.15
N THR A 31 -15.09 -14.27 -25.45
CA THR A 31 -14.08 -14.53 -26.48
C THR A 31 -13.40 -13.29 -27.07
N SER A 32 -13.73 -12.05 -26.62
CA SER A 32 -13.13 -10.82 -27.16
C SER A 32 -12.21 -10.05 -26.19
N HIS A 33 -11.90 -10.58 -25.00
CA HIS A 33 -11.11 -9.84 -24.02
C HIS A 33 -9.60 -10.05 -24.12
N ALA A 34 -9.12 -11.14 -24.72
CA ALA A 34 -7.70 -11.45 -24.82
C ALA A 34 -6.88 -10.46 -25.68
N GLU A 35 -7.52 -9.78 -26.64
CA GLU A 35 -6.85 -8.80 -27.51
C GLU A 35 -6.80 -7.37 -26.92
N ARG A 36 -7.39 -7.13 -25.74
CA ARG A 36 -7.46 -5.82 -25.08
C ARG A 36 -6.72 -5.72 -23.75
N ALA A 37 -6.08 -6.78 -23.33
CA ALA A 37 -5.31 -6.78 -22.08
C ALA A 37 -4.07 -5.90 -22.22
N GLY A 38 -3.83 -5.02 -21.25
CA GLY A 38 -2.60 -4.25 -21.17
C GLY A 38 -1.40 -5.15 -20.93
N SER A 39 -0.22 -4.70 -21.30
CA SER A 39 1.05 -5.35 -21.00
C SER A 39 1.84 -4.56 -19.95
N PHE A 40 2.85 -5.15 -19.38
CA PHE A 40 3.79 -4.48 -18.49
C PHE A 40 5.18 -5.10 -18.64
N ASN A 41 6.22 -4.30 -18.36
CA ASN A 41 7.59 -4.79 -18.37
C ASN A 41 7.88 -5.53 -17.06
N ALA A 42 7.93 -6.86 -17.10
CA ALA A 42 8.38 -7.65 -15.96
C ALA A 42 9.86 -7.40 -15.66
N ALA A 43 10.27 -7.56 -14.39
CA ALA A 43 11.67 -7.50 -14.03
C ALA A 43 12.46 -8.56 -14.79
N PRO A 44 13.61 -8.23 -15.39
CA PRO A 44 14.46 -9.25 -15.99
C PRO A 44 15.07 -10.12 -14.89
N GLY A 45 14.93 -11.43 -15.00
CA GLY A 45 15.85 -12.36 -14.37
C GLY A 45 15.44 -12.96 -13.04
N GLY A 46 14.24 -13.46 -12.92
CA GLY A 46 13.90 -14.48 -11.92
C GLY A 46 13.39 -15.75 -12.62
N ASN A 47 13.66 -16.91 -12.05
CA ASN A 47 12.85 -18.09 -12.31
C ASN A 47 11.39 -17.67 -12.03
N ASP A 48 10.44 -18.08 -12.89
CA ASP A 48 9.03 -17.70 -12.73
C ASP A 48 8.46 -18.09 -11.34
N GLY A 49 9.05 -19.09 -10.69
CA GLY A 49 8.77 -19.50 -9.32
C GLY A 49 9.34 -18.60 -8.23
N ASP A 50 10.29 -17.70 -8.51
CA ASP A 50 10.88 -16.79 -7.53
C ASP A 50 10.03 -15.54 -7.31
N TRP A 51 10.23 -14.88 -6.15
CA TRP A 51 9.62 -13.61 -5.81
C TRP A 51 10.64 -12.74 -5.08
N THR A 52 11.39 -11.90 -5.81
CA THR A 52 12.61 -11.24 -5.31
C THR A 52 12.45 -9.75 -4.95
N SER A 53 11.29 -9.17 -5.22
CA SER A 53 10.92 -7.81 -4.81
C SER A 53 9.47 -7.79 -4.31
N GLN A 54 9.09 -6.75 -3.57
CA GLN A 54 7.75 -6.68 -2.94
C GLN A 54 6.61 -6.80 -3.97
N ALA A 55 6.76 -6.22 -5.14
CA ALA A 55 5.75 -6.24 -6.19
C ALA A 55 6.01 -7.29 -7.29
N LYS A 56 6.97 -8.20 -7.11
CA LYS A 56 7.48 -9.17 -8.07
C LYS A 56 8.28 -8.55 -9.22
N ASP A 57 7.87 -7.44 -9.79
CA ASP A 57 8.47 -6.80 -10.96
C ASP A 57 8.65 -5.28 -10.80
N PHE A 58 9.32 -4.67 -11.77
CA PHE A 58 9.58 -3.23 -11.78
C PHE A 58 8.35 -2.37 -12.05
N ALA A 59 7.30 -2.97 -12.57
CA ALA A 59 6.05 -2.29 -12.93
C ALA A 59 5.04 -2.25 -11.77
N ASN A 60 5.34 -2.87 -10.63
CA ASN A 60 4.42 -3.03 -9.51
C ASN A 60 3.15 -3.81 -9.88
N SER A 61 3.27 -4.84 -10.75
CA SER A 61 2.10 -5.57 -11.23
C SER A 61 1.50 -6.53 -10.20
N ARG A 62 2.31 -7.08 -9.29
CA ARG A 62 1.92 -8.13 -8.33
C ARG A 62 1.17 -9.30 -8.99
N TYR A 63 1.61 -9.63 -10.21
CA TYR A 63 1.07 -10.71 -11.02
C TYR A 63 2.04 -11.89 -11.08
N SER A 64 1.52 -13.10 -10.92
CA SER A 64 2.27 -14.35 -11.11
C SER A 64 1.73 -15.13 -12.28
N THR A 65 2.62 -15.65 -13.13
CA THR A 65 2.27 -16.55 -14.23
C THR A 65 2.03 -18.00 -13.78
N LEU A 66 2.23 -18.32 -12.48
CA LEU A 66 1.90 -19.62 -11.91
C LEU A 66 0.38 -19.85 -11.91
N ASP A 67 -0.04 -21.06 -12.35
CA ASP A 67 -1.44 -21.44 -12.53
C ASP A 67 -1.82 -22.83 -11.99
N ASP A 68 -0.89 -23.53 -11.32
CA ASP A 68 -1.20 -24.84 -10.70
C ASP A 68 -2.31 -24.68 -9.64
N ILE A 69 -2.33 -23.54 -8.92
CA ILE A 69 -3.45 -23.13 -8.07
C ILE A 69 -4.36 -22.22 -8.90
N ASN A 70 -5.58 -22.67 -9.16
CA ASN A 70 -6.50 -22.03 -10.08
C ASN A 70 -7.96 -22.14 -9.62
N VAL A 71 -8.88 -21.55 -10.38
CA VAL A 71 -10.31 -21.50 -10.04
C VAL A 71 -10.96 -22.88 -9.85
N ALA A 72 -10.39 -23.95 -10.42
CA ALA A 72 -10.96 -25.30 -10.32
C ALA A 72 -10.55 -26.03 -9.02
N ASN A 73 -9.39 -25.70 -8.44
CA ASN A 73 -8.83 -26.43 -7.31
C ASN A 73 -8.55 -25.57 -6.05
N VAL A 74 -8.68 -24.26 -6.11
CA VAL A 74 -8.37 -23.37 -4.98
C VAL A 74 -9.18 -23.68 -3.71
N SER A 75 -10.35 -24.31 -3.83
CA SER A 75 -11.14 -24.78 -2.70
C SER A 75 -10.44 -25.82 -1.83
N GLN A 76 -9.37 -26.45 -2.34
CA GLN A 76 -8.56 -27.46 -1.66
C GLN A 76 -7.35 -26.86 -0.94
N LEU A 77 -7.15 -25.53 -0.97
CA LEU A 77 -6.07 -24.88 -0.24
C LEU A 77 -6.16 -25.14 1.26
N LYS A 78 -5.03 -25.55 1.83
CA LYS A 78 -4.84 -25.76 3.27
C LYS A 78 -3.47 -25.25 3.68
N VAL A 79 -3.32 -24.95 4.98
CA VAL A 79 -2.03 -24.60 5.55
C VAL A 79 -1.05 -25.75 5.37
N ALA A 80 0.06 -25.49 4.69
CA ALA A 80 1.18 -26.40 4.54
C ALA A 80 2.15 -26.30 5.73
N TRP A 81 2.46 -25.06 6.12
CA TRP A 81 3.30 -24.78 7.30
C TRP A 81 3.12 -23.32 7.74
N THR A 82 3.62 -23.00 8.92
CA THR A 82 3.60 -21.65 9.50
C THR A 82 4.94 -21.30 10.13
N PHE A 83 5.24 -19.98 10.20
CA PHE A 83 6.39 -19.47 10.91
C PHE A 83 5.98 -18.23 11.71
N SER A 84 6.46 -18.09 12.96
CA SER A 84 6.23 -16.90 13.77
C SER A 84 7.57 -16.25 14.13
N ASP A 85 7.70 -14.95 13.88
CA ASP A 85 8.88 -14.15 14.22
C ASP A 85 8.80 -13.52 15.62
N GLY A 86 7.62 -13.59 16.27
CA GLY A 86 7.36 -13.08 17.62
C GLY A 86 7.19 -11.56 17.72
N ALA A 87 7.28 -10.80 16.63
CA ALA A 87 7.04 -9.35 16.65
C ALA A 87 5.54 -9.03 16.62
N LEU A 88 5.06 -8.15 17.49
CA LEU A 88 3.64 -7.82 17.64
C LEU A 88 3.27 -6.44 17.07
N TYR A 89 4.05 -5.95 16.10
CA TYR A 89 3.73 -4.79 15.28
C TYR A 89 3.12 -5.22 13.94
N GLY A 90 2.67 -4.27 13.12
CA GLY A 90 2.04 -4.59 11.85
C GLY A 90 2.98 -5.23 10.83
N HIS A 91 2.58 -6.39 10.29
CA HIS A 91 3.33 -7.13 9.27
C HIS A 91 2.85 -6.69 7.88
N GLU A 92 3.49 -5.67 7.30
CA GLU A 92 3.08 -5.04 6.03
C GLU A 92 3.80 -5.61 4.81
N GLY A 93 5.02 -6.15 4.96
CA GLY A 93 5.81 -6.68 3.85
C GLY A 93 5.38 -8.07 3.36
N ALA A 94 5.66 -8.37 2.09
CA ALA A 94 5.57 -9.73 1.56
C ALA A 94 6.85 -10.51 1.86
N PRO A 95 6.80 -11.82 2.20
CA PRO A 95 7.99 -12.65 2.17
C PRO A 95 8.54 -12.72 0.74
N LEU A 96 9.87 -12.86 0.60
CA LEU A 96 10.51 -13.03 -0.70
C LEU A 96 11.08 -14.44 -0.82
N VAL A 97 11.12 -14.96 -2.04
CA VAL A 97 11.68 -16.28 -2.34
C VAL A 97 12.69 -16.17 -3.47
N GLN A 98 13.85 -16.77 -3.25
CA GLN A 98 14.84 -17.01 -4.30
C GLN A 98 15.41 -18.44 -4.16
N GLY A 99 15.17 -19.27 -5.17
CA GLY A 99 15.59 -20.66 -5.19
C GLY A 99 14.99 -21.48 -4.04
N ASP A 100 15.85 -21.99 -3.17
CA ASP A 100 15.52 -22.89 -2.07
C ASP A 100 15.32 -22.20 -0.70
N ALA A 101 15.21 -20.87 -0.70
CA ALA A 101 15.07 -20.11 0.55
C ALA A 101 13.99 -19.02 0.46
N MET A 102 13.26 -18.87 1.58
CA MET A 102 12.35 -17.76 1.80
C MET A 102 13.00 -16.76 2.77
N TYR A 103 12.87 -15.47 2.47
CA TYR A 103 13.43 -14.37 3.24
C TYR A 103 12.32 -13.45 3.73
N LEU A 104 12.36 -13.14 5.01
CA LEU A 104 11.41 -12.20 5.63
C LEU A 104 12.13 -11.31 6.63
N VAL A 105 11.57 -10.12 6.84
CA VAL A 105 12.01 -9.19 7.87
C VAL A 105 10.81 -8.89 8.75
N SER A 106 10.99 -9.01 10.07
CA SER A 106 9.93 -8.64 11.03
C SER A 106 9.75 -7.11 11.01
N PRO A 107 8.59 -6.60 11.44
CA PRO A 107 8.52 -5.23 11.94
C PRO A 107 9.53 -5.05 13.08
N PHE A 108 9.65 -3.82 13.63
CA PHE A 108 10.63 -3.57 14.70
C PHE A 108 10.73 -4.76 15.69
N PRO A 109 11.91 -5.27 15.98
CA PRO A 109 13.25 -4.70 15.79
C PRO A 109 13.95 -5.07 14.47
N ASP A 110 13.22 -5.19 13.37
CA ASP A 110 13.71 -5.33 12.00
C ASP A 110 14.61 -6.58 11.78
N ARG A 111 14.29 -7.69 12.45
CA ARG A 111 15.05 -8.95 12.32
C ARG A 111 14.79 -9.60 10.98
N ALA A 112 15.88 -9.99 10.31
CA ALA A 112 15.79 -10.74 9.06
C ALA A 112 15.98 -12.24 9.32
N TYR A 113 15.26 -13.05 8.52
CA TYR A 113 15.30 -14.51 8.57
C TYR A 113 15.42 -15.08 7.16
N ALA A 114 16.20 -16.17 7.04
CA ALA A 114 16.11 -17.06 5.90
C ALA A 114 15.57 -18.41 6.35
N LEU A 115 14.55 -18.93 5.68
CA LEU A 115 13.94 -20.23 5.93
C LEU A 115 14.34 -21.21 4.84
N ASP A 116 14.62 -22.46 5.21
CA ASP A 116 15.03 -23.55 4.31
C ASP A 116 13.81 -24.24 3.72
N LEU A 117 13.47 -23.92 2.48
CA LEU A 117 12.32 -24.50 1.78
C LEU A 117 12.54 -25.95 1.36
N THR A 118 13.77 -26.49 1.47
CA THR A 118 14.08 -27.89 1.15
C THR A 118 13.74 -28.86 2.28
N LYS A 119 13.43 -28.35 3.46
CA LYS A 119 13.19 -29.14 4.67
C LYS A 119 11.76 -29.03 5.19
N PRO A 120 11.24 -30.08 5.82
CA PRO A 120 9.93 -30.06 6.45
C PRO A 120 9.80 -28.90 7.46
N GLY A 121 8.67 -28.17 7.39
CA GLY A 121 8.40 -27.04 8.27
C GLY A 121 9.28 -25.82 8.04
N SER A 122 10.11 -25.82 7.01
CA SER A 122 10.96 -24.68 6.58
C SER A 122 11.74 -24.05 7.73
N PRO A 123 12.66 -24.78 8.38
CA PRO A 123 13.40 -24.27 9.53
C PRO A 123 14.30 -23.09 9.18
N ILE A 124 14.68 -22.30 10.18
CA ILE A 124 15.58 -21.15 10.01
C ILE A 124 16.96 -21.63 9.53
N LYS A 125 17.42 -21.12 8.37
CA LYS A 125 18.81 -21.27 7.89
C LYS A 125 19.73 -20.31 8.63
N TRP A 126 19.32 -19.05 8.76
CA TRP A 126 20.00 -18.01 9.52
C TRP A 126 19.00 -16.94 9.99
N ALA A 127 19.37 -16.21 11.03
CA ALA A 127 18.69 -15.02 11.50
C ALA A 127 19.70 -13.90 11.75
N PHE A 128 19.32 -12.66 11.41
CA PHE A 128 20.13 -11.47 11.61
C PHE A 128 19.36 -10.45 12.43
N SER A 129 20.02 -9.91 13.49
CA SER A 129 19.46 -8.90 14.38
C SER A 129 20.21 -7.58 14.22
N PRO A 130 19.65 -6.58 13.52
CA PRO A 130 20.34 -5.33 13.24
C PRO A 130 20.48 -4.39 14.44
N ASN A 131 19.66 -4.59 15.49
CA ASN A 131 19.62 -3.77 16.71
C ASN A 131 19.42 -2.26 16.42
N PRO A 132 18.31 -1.87 15.77
CA PRO A 132 18.00 -0.47 15.53
C PRO A 132 17.76 0.28 16.85
N SER A 133 17.91 1.60 16.82
CA SER A 133 17.65 2.45 18.00
C SER A 133 16.18 2.37 18.41
N PRO A 134 15.86 2.06 19.69
CA PRO A 134 14.47 2.02 20.18
C PRO A 134 13.80 3.40 20.17
N MET A 135 14.55 4.49 20.04
CA MET A 135 14.02 5.85 19.87
C MET A 135 13.12 5.94 18.63
N ALA A 136 13.34 5.10 17.62
CA ALA A 136 12.55 5.09 16.38
C ALA A 136 11.06 4.79 16.63
N ILE A 137 10.72 3.94 17.60
CA ILE A 137 9.34 3.61 17.96
C ILE A 137 8.55 4.86 18.35
N GLY A 138 9.15 5.76 19.12
CA GLY A 138 8.50 6.99 19.55
C GLY A 138 8.48 8.11 18.50
N LYS A 139 9.06 7.88 17.31
CA LYS A 139 9.10 8.84 16.19
C LYS A 139 8.29 8.39 14.98
N ALA A 140 8.10 7.09 14.82
CA ALA A 140 7.22 6.58 13.76
C ALA A 140 5.75 6.86 14.10
N CYS A 141 5.00 7.50 13.18
CA CYS A 141 3.62 7.92 13.44
C CYS A 141 2.65 6.73 13.54
N CYS A 142 2.82 5.75 12.67
CA CYS A 142 1.72 4.89 12.25
C CYS A 142 2.04 3.40 12.48
N ASP A 143 2.87 3.08 13.38
CA ASP A 143 3.43 1.81 13.84
C ASP A 143 4.93 1.66 13.52
N ALA A 144 5.53 0.68 14.15
CA ALA A 144 6.93 0.29 13.94
C ALA A 144 7.05 -0.73 12.79
N VAL A 145 6.54 -0.35 11.61
CA VAL A 145 6.40 -1.23 10.44
C VAL A 145 7.56 -1.13 9.47
N LEU A 146 7.71 -2.16 8.66
CA LEU A 146 8.52 -2.18 7.45
C LEU A 146 7.68 -2.73 6.29
N ARG A 147 7.56 -1.94 5.21
CA ARG A 147 6.71 -2.28 4.06
C ARG A 147 7.38 -3.21 3.07
N GLY A 148 8.68 -3.46 3.24
CA GLY A 148 9.32 -4.46 2.40
C GLY A 148 10.85 -4.38 2.36
N TRP A 149 11.41 -5.35 1.70
CA TRP A 149 12.82 -5.59 1.46
C TRP A 149 13.01 -6.06 0.02
N ALA A 150 14.24 -6.13 -0.45
CA ALA A 150 14.55 -6.57 -1.81
C ALA A 150 15.76 -7.50 -1.83
N ILE A 151 15.79 -8.39 -2.82
CA ILE A 151 16.90 -9.30 -3.09
C ILE A 151 17.59 -8.89 -4.39
N GLY A 152 18.90 -8.71 -4.34
CA GLY A 152 19.73 -8.41 -5.51
C GLY A 152 21.21 -8.50 -5.21
N GLY A 153 22.03 -8.86 -6.22
CA GLY A 153 23.49 -8.96 -6.07
C GLY A 153 23.94 -9.90 -4.94
N GLY A 154 23.17 -10.97 -4.63
CA GLY A 154 23.47 -11.90 -3.54
C GLY A 154 23.22 -11.32 -2.14
N LYS A 155 22.43 -10.26 -2.02
CA LYS A 155 22.13 -9.56 -0.76
C LYS A 155 20.62 -9.46 -0.53
N LEU A 156 20.22 -9.47 0.74
CA LEU A 156 18.93 -8.99 1.24
C LEU A 156 19.14 -7.54 1.70
N VAL A 157 18.41 -6.58 1.14
CA VAL A 157 18.55 -5.16 1.47
C VAL A 157 17.23 -4.62 2.01
N TYR A 158 17.29 -3.86 3.10
CA TYR A 158 16.10 -3.24 3.68
C TYR A 158 16.44 -2.01 4.54
N SER A 159 15.44 -1.17 4.73
CA SER A 159 15.51 -0.02 5.62
C SER A 159 15.27 -0.45 7.08
N LEU A 160 15.98 0.18 8.01
CA LEU A 160 15.68 0.07 9.45
C LEU A 160 14.84 1.27 9.88
N LEU A 161 13.97 1.07 10.84
CA LEU A 161 13.08 2.12 11.33
C LEU A 161 13.84 3.36 11.85
N ASP A 162 15.08 3.20 12.32
CA ASP A 162 15.95 4.27 12.84
C ASP A 162 16.76 5.01 11.76
N ALA A 163 16.32 4.96 10.52
CA ALA A 163 16.90 5.64 9.36
C ALA A 163 18.30 5.13 8.96
N HIS A 164 18.53 3.82 9.08
CA HIS A 164 19.64 3.14 8.42
C HIS A 164 19.12 2.27 7.27
N VAL A 165 20.00 1.97 6.31
CA VAL A 165 19.80 0.90 5.32
C VAL A 165 20.87 -0.15 5.55
N VAL A 166 20.47 -1.41 5.51
CA VAL A 166 21.38 -2.54 5.74
C VAL A 166 21.28 -3.55 4.60
N ALA A 167 22.44 -4.12 4.22
CA ALA A 167 22.52 -5.27 3.34
C ALA A 167 23.11 -6.46 4.08
N VAL A 168 22.47 -7.60 3.92
CA VAL A 168 22.83 -8.87 4.54
C VAL A 168 23.16 -9.86 3.42
N ASP A 169 24.27 -10.58 3.55
CA ASP A 169 24.62 -11.65 2.61
C ASP A 169 23.56 -12.75 2.61
N LEU A 170 23.04 -13.06 1.44
CA LEU A 170 21.87 -13.92 1.27
C LEU A 170 22.13 -15.37 1.71
N LYS A 171 23.38 -15.84 1.65
CA LYS A 171 23.77 -17.21 2.02
C LYS A 171 24.06 -17.37 3.50
N THR A 172 24.74 -16.38 4.08
CA THR A 172 25.32 -16.48 5.42
C THR A 172 24.57 -15.72 6.49
N GLY A 173 23.72 -14.77 6.12
CA GLY A 173 23.02 -13.89 7.06
C GLY A 173 23.94 -12.85 7.72
N LYS A 174 25.17 -12.65 7.24
CA LYS A 174 26.10 -11.66 7.78
C LYS A 174 25.88 -10.30 7.15
N GLU A 175 25.99 -9.24 7.95
CA GLU A 175 25.96 -7.87 7.47
C GLU A 175 27.11 -7.63 6.50
N VAL A 176 26.79 -7.09 5.32
CA VAL A 176 27.76 -6.71 4.28
C VAL A 176 28.12 -5.23 4.41
N TRP A 177 27.10 -4.39 4.54
CA TRP A 177 27.24 -2.96 4.77
C TRP A 177 26.02 -2.40 5.48
N ARG A 178 26.22 -1.26 6.15
CA ARG A 178 25.18 -0.45 6.78
C ARG A 178 25.44 1.02 6.52
N THR A 179 24.40 1.76 6.12
CA THR A 179 24.50 3.19 5.82
C THR A 179 23.50 3.96 6.66
N LYS A 180 23.98 4.93 7.44
CA LYS A 180 23.12 5.88 8.15
C LYS A 180 22.61 6.93 7.16
N MET A 181 21.30 6.98 6.97
CA MET A 181 20.66 7.92 6.04
C MET A 181 20.28 9.24 6.69
N ALA A 182 19.90 9.22 7.97
CA ALA A 182 19.46 10.41 8.69
C ALA A 182 19.57 10.23 10.21
N ASP A 183 19.14 11.27 10.95
CA ASP A 183 19.13 11.25 12.41
C ASP A 183 17.70 11.06 12.93
N VAL A 184 17.43 9.91 13.53
CA VAL A 184 16.15 9.55 14.13
C VAL A 184 15.73 10.52 15.26
N ALA A 185 16.70 11.12 15.97
CA ALA A 185 16.39 12.08 17.03
C ALA A 185 15.68 13.33 16.48
N LYS A 186 15.86 13.65 15.19
CA LYS A 186 15.18 14.74 14.48
C LYS A 186 13.82 14.38 13.92
N GLY A 187 13.33 13.15 14.17
CA GLY A 187 12.04 12.67 13.70
C GLY A 187 12.08 11.92 12.37
N VAL A 188 13.26 11.66 11.79
CA VAL A 188 13.38 10.89 10.56
C VAL A 188 13.27 9.41 10.87
N THR A 189 12.34 8.73 10.21
CA THR A 189 12.22 7.27 10.20
C THR A 189 12.24 6.74 8.75
N MET A 190 12.34 5.44 8.56
CA MET A 190 12.24 4.81 7.25
C MET A 190 11.36 3.58 7.32
N THR A 191 10.23 3.61 6.61
CA THR A 191 9.25 2.52 6.51
C THR A 191 9.03 2.06 5.08
N SER A 192 9.63 2.77 4.10
CA SER A 192 9.55 2.41 2.69
C SER A 192 10.24 1.06 2.41
N PRO A 193 9.71 0.25 1.48
CA PRO A 193 10.45 -0.88 0.98
C PRO A 193 11.74 -0.42 0.29
N ALA A 194 12.85 -1.14 0.50
CA ALA A 194 13.99 -1.00 -0.37
C ALA A 194 13.64 -1.53 -1.76
N PHE A 195 14.09 -0.86 -2.81
CA PHE A 195 13.84 -1.25 -4.19
C PHE A 195 15.17 -1.33 -4.96
N ILE A 196 15.41 -2.44 -5.64
CA ILE A 196 16.67 -2.67 -6.38
C ILE A 196 16.38 -2.67 -7.87
N ALA A 197 17.11 -1.81 -8.62
CA ALA A 197 17.16 -1.87 -10.07
C ALA A 197 18.62 -1.73 -10.53
N GLY A 198 19.12 -2.73 -11.26
CA GLY A 198 20.52 -2.81 -11.67
C GLY A 198 21.46 -2.91 -10.46
N ASP A 199 22.42 -1.99 -10.40
CA ASP A 199 23.40 -1.85 -9.33
C ASP A 199 23.03 -0.87 -8.23
N LYS A 200 21.77 -0.40 -8.20
CA LYS A 200 21.28 0.63 -7.28
C LYS A 200 20.20 0.13 -6.35
N VAL A 201 20.22 0.69 -5.14
CA VAL A 201 19.16 0.54 -4.13
C VAL A 201 18.48 1.89 -3.96
N PHE A 202 17.18 1.96 -4.20
CA PHE A 202 16.36 3.15 -3.98
C PHE A 202 15.63 3.05 -2.65
N VAL A 203 15.66 4.13 -1.88
CA VAL A 203 15.03 4.26 -0.57
C VAL A 203 14.48 5.68 -0.37
N GLY A 204 13.50 5.81 0.52
CA GLY A 204 12.93 7.11 0.90
C GLY A 204 12.70 7.20 2.41
N ASN A 205 12.50 8.43 2.91
CA ASN A 205 12.22 8.65 4.32
C ASN A 205 10.72 8.73 4.63
N SER A 206 10.43 8.54 5.92
CA SER A 206 9.19 8.89 6.62
C SER A 206 9.47 10.00 7.64
N GLY A 207 8.45 10.46 8.35
CA GLY A 207 8.58 11.49 9.41
C GLY A 207 8.03 12.85 9.00
N GLY A 208 7.20 12.93 7.96
CA GLY A 208 6.55 14.19 7.56
C GLY A 208 5.79 14.85 8.68
N GLU A 209 5.09 14.07 9.49
CA GLU A 209 4.35 14.46 10.69
C GLU A 209 5.24 14.98 11.84
N MET A 210 6.56 14.81 11.74
CA MET A 210 7.55 15.42 12.65
C MET A 210 8.18 16.68 12.06
N GLY A 211 7.65 17.21 10.94
CA GLY A 211 8.20 18.37 10.25
C GLY A 211 9.55 18.11 9.59
N VAL A 212 9.74 16.90 9.06
CA VAL A 212 10.93 16.50 8.30
C VAL A 212 10.68 16.67 6.82
N ALA A 213 11.62 17.29 6.11
CA ALA A 213 11.58 17.34 4.65
C ALA A 213 11.75 15.96 4.03
N GLY A 214 10.88 15.64 3.07
CA GLY A 214 10.91 14.39 2.33
C GLY A 214 12.04 14.30 1.33
N TRP A 215 12.59 13.09 1.15
CA TRP A 215 13.62 12.80 0.16
C TRP A 215 13.55 11.34 -0.30
N MET A 216 14.08 11.09 -1.48
CA MET A 216 14.54 9.78 -1.92
C MET A 216 16.04 9.78 -2.20
N ALA A 217 16.66 8.61 -2.14
CA ALA A 217 18.08 8.44 -2.44
C ALA A 217 18.34 7.14 -3.18
N ALA A 218 19.43 7.11 -3.96
CA ALA A 218 20.01 5.89 -4.51
C ALA A 218 21.32 5.58 -3.81
N LEU A 219 21.53 4.31 -3.47
CA LEU A 219 22.78 3.78 -2.94
C LEU A 219 23.36 2.77 -3.92
N ASP A 220 24.67 2.64 -3.92
CA ASP A 220 25.39 1.57 -4.61
C ASP A 220 25.11 0.23 -3.92
N LEU A 221 24.60 -0.76 -4.66
CA LEU A 221 24.21 -2.08 -4.12
C LEU A 221 25.41 -2.86 -3.56
N GLY A 222 26.62 -2.63 -4.10
CA GLY A 222 27.83 -3.31 -3.66
C GLY A 222 28.32 -2.83 -2.30
N THR A 223 28.32 -1.52 -2.09
CA THR A 223 29.02 -0.83 -0.99
C THR A 223 28.09 -0.11 0.00
N GLY A 224 26.85 0.15 -0.36
CA GLY A 224 25.92 0.96 0.41
C GLY A 224 26.22 2.47 0.36
N LYS A 225 27.17 2.92 -0.46
CA LYS A 225 27.50 4.34 -0.60
C LYS A 225 26.33 5.08 -1.25
N GLU A 226 25.91 6.22 -0.66
CA GLU A 226 24.93 7.10 -1.26
C GLU A 226 25.51 7.70 -2.56
N LEU A 227 24.82 7.45 -3.68
CA LEU A 227 25.15 7.96 -5.00
C LEU A 227 24.57 9.35 -5.23
N TRP A 228 23.30 9.51 -4.84
CA TRP A 228 22.60 10.78 -4.91
C TRP A 228 21.39 10.78 -3.95
N ARG A 229 20.99 12.00 -3.58
CA ARG A 229 19.76 12.27 -2.84
C ARG A 229 19.01 13.42 -3.49
N ALA A 230 17.69 13.32 -3.57
CA ALA A 230 16.82 14.36 -4.07
C ALA A 230 15.69 14.63 -3.06
N TYR A 231 15.53 15.87 -2.66
CA TYR A 231 14.42 16.29 -1.79
C TYR A 231 13.13 16.45 -2.60
N SER A 232 11.99 16.29 -1.94
CA SER A 232 10.68 16.55 -2.55
C SER A 232 10.32 18.05 -2.49
N VAL A 233 10.79 18.74 -1.46
CA VAL A 233 10.60 20.18 -1.22
C VAL A 233 11.95 20.86 -1.05
N GLY A 234 12.06 22.12 -1.45
CA GLY A 234 13.34 22.84 -1.44
C GLY A 234 13.57 23.63 -2.73
N ASN A 235 14.77 24.22 -2.89
CA ASN A 235 15.16 24.90 -4.13
C ASN A 235 15.45 23.87 -5.24
N ASP A 236 15.59 24.34 -6.48
CA ASP A 236 15.82 23.47 -7.66
C ASP A 236 17.06 22.58 -7.51
N GLN A 237 18.10 23.05 -6.81
CA GLN A 237 19.31 22.25 -6.55
C GLN A 237 19.01 21.08 -5.58
N GLN A 238 18.24 21.31 -4.52
CA GLN A 238 17.85 20.31 -3.53
C GLN A 238 16.88 19.28 -4.13
N VAL A 239 15.90 19.74 -4.92
CA VAL A 239 14.93 18.91 -5.62
C VAL A 239 15.54 18.24 -6.85
N LYS A 240 16.76 18.63 -7.27
CA LYS A 240 17.46 18.18 -8.49
C LYS A 240 16.61 18.46 -9.75
N ILE A 241 16.09 19.68 -9.87
CA ILE A 241 15.44 20.20 -11.08
C ILE A 241 16.49 20.88 -11.94
N GLY A 242 16.63 20.41 -13.18
CA GLY A 242 17.58 20.92 -14.17
C GLY A 242 16.94 21.11 -15.54
N ALA A 243 17.77 21.15 -16.59
CA ALA A 243 17.32 21.40 -17.96
C ALA A 243 16.39 20.30 -18.52
N ARG A 244 16.48 19.09 -17.99
CA ARG A 244 15.61 17.96 -18.37
C ARG A 244 14.21 18.03 -17.80
N PHE A 245 13.97 18.88 -16.79
CA PHE A 245 12.66 18.99 -16.15
C PHE A 245 11.62 19.65 -17.06
N LYS A 246 10.70 18.85 -17.58
CA LYS A 246 9.67 19.28 -18.54
C LYS A 246 8.30 18.73 -18.16
N PRO A 247 7.71 19.16 -17.04
CA PRO A 247 6.38 18.72 -16.63
C PRO A 247 5.34 19.15 -17.67
N PHE A 248 4.28 18.36 -17.84
CA PHE A 248 3.22 18.63 -18.81
C PHE A 248 2.50 19.96 -18.51
N TYR A 249 2.10 20.15 -17.26
CA TYR A 249 1.30 21.31 -16.86
C TYR A 249 2.15 22.56 -16.62
N PRO A 250 1.73 23.73 -17.20
CA PRO A 250 2.50 24.98 -17.10
C PRO A 250 2.77 25.47 -15.69
N GLN A 251 1.81 25.29 -14.75
CA GLN A 251 1.97 25.72 -13.36
C GLN A 251 3.07 24.96 -12.59
N LEU A 252 3.56 23.86 -13.12
CA LEU A 252 4.70 23.12 -12.57
C LEU A 252 6.04 23.55 -13.20
N ARG A 253 6.02 24.58 -14.06
CA ARG A 253 7.20 25.15 -14.73
C ARG A 253 7.53 26.48 -14.08
N GLY A 254 8.65 26.55 -13.39
CA GLY A 254 9.09 27.78 -12.71
C GLY A 254 10.36 27.50 -11.96
N LYS A 255 11.00 28.55 -11.50
CA LYS A 255 12.23 28.45 -10.71
C LYS A 255 11.91 28.32 -9.23
N ASP A 256 12.60 27.40 -8.57
CA ASP A 256 12.53 27.19 -7.12
C ASP A 256 11.09 27.00 -6.59
N LEU A 257 10.23 26.32 -7.37
CA LEU A 257 8.81 26.12 -7.00
C LEU A 257 8.63 25.37 -5.68
N GLY A 258 9.56 24.47 -5.33
CA GLY A 258 9.57 23.79 -4.05
C GLY A 258 9.84 24.71 -2.83
N ILE A 259 10.12 26.00 -3.07
CA ILE A 259 10.20 27.04 -2.03
C ILE A 259 9.15 28.12 -2.27
N THR A 260 9.02 28.60 -3.51
CA THR A 260 8.19 29.77 -3.82
C THR A 260 6.69 29.51 -3.73
N SER A 261 6.28 28.24 -3.76
CA SER A 261 4.89 27.80 -3.49
C SER A 261 4.60 27.59 -1.98
N TRP A 262 5.52 27.96 -1.10
CA TRP A 262 5.43 27.85 0.35
C TRP A 262 5.61 29.22 1.03
N PRO A 263 5.08 29.43 2.25
CA PRO A 263 5.50 30.54 3.08
C PRO A 263 6.99 30.47 3.39
N VAL A 264 7.60 31.63 3.58
CA VAL A 264 9.04 31.77 3.88
C VAL A 264 9.44 30.88 5.07
N GLY A 265 10.45 30.03 4.88
CA GLY A 265 11.00 29.17 5.92
C GLY A 265 10.19 27.89 6.21
N MET A 266 9.04 27.65 5.57
CA MET A 266 8.24 26.46 5.86
C MET A 266 8.62 25.24 5.02
N ALA A 267 9.09 25.41 3.81
CA ALA A 267 9.48 24.30 2.92
C ALA A 267 10.48 23.32 3.56
N GLN A 268 11.37 23.79 4.43
CA GLN A 268 12.34 22.94 5.15
C GLN A 268 11.70 21.99 6.17
N HIS A 269 10.44 22.22 6.54
CA HIS A 269 9.63 21.40 7.44
C HIS A 269 8.38 20.85 6.70
N GLY A 270 8.41 20.93 5.37
CA GLY A 270 7.24 20.81 4.51
C GLY A 270 6.79 19.38 4.22
N ALA A 271 7.31 18.35 4.91
CA ALA A 271 7.00 16.96 4.63
C ALA A 271 7.29 16.54 3.15
N GLY A 272 6.34 15.95 2.42
CA GLY A 272 6.63 15.41 1.08
C GLY A 272 7.51 14.15 1.14
N ALA A 273 7.41 13.34 2.21
CA ALA A 273 8.21 12.15 2.44
C ALA A 273 7.94 11.07 1.38
N ALA A 274 8.96 10.27 1.03
CA ALA A 274 8.88 9.22 0.01
C ALA A 274 8.82 7.83 0.66
N TRP A 275 7.78 7.59 1.44
CA TRP A 275 7.64 6.37 2.25
C TRP A 275 6.87 5.22 1.56
N GLY A 276 6.38 5.43 0.34
CA GLY A 276 5.66 4.45 -0.46
C GLY A 276 6.57 3.55 -1.31
N PHE A 277 5.97 2.98 -2.34
CA PHE A 277 6.64 2.05 -3.26
C PHE A 277 7.31 2.80 -4.42
N PHE A 278 8.37 2.19 -4.96
CA PHE A 278 9.04 2.65 -6.17
C PHE A 278 8.67 1.76 -7.34
N SER A 279 8.65 2.31 -8.55
CA SER A 279 8.64 1.55 -9.79
C SER A 279 9.73 2.06 -10.74
N TYR A 280 10.14 1.23 -11.69
CA TYR A 280 11.25 1.53 -12.58
C TYR A 280 10.93 1.13 -14.03
N ASP A 281 11.17 2.03 -14.95
CA ASP A 281 11.09 1.76 -16.38
C ASP A 281 12.51 1.61 -16.97
N PRO A 282 12.95 0.38 -17.26
CA PRO A 282 14.30 0.16 -17.80
C PRO A 282 14.49 0.72 -19.20
N GLU A 283 13.42 0.95 -19.96
CA GLU A 283 13.49 1.50 -21.31
C GLU A 283 13.88 2.98 -21.32
N THR A 284 13.38 3.73 -20.32
CA THR A 284 13.64 5.17 -20.18
C THR A 284 14.68 5.49 -19.10
N ASN A 285 15.09 4.50 -18.32
CA ASN A 285 15.91 4.62 -17.12
C ASN A 285 15.31 5.58 -16.07
N LEU A 286 13.98 5.53 -15.91
CA LEU A 286 13.27 6.38 -14.96
C LEU A 286 12.76 5.58 -13.76
N VAL A 287 12.97 6.12 -12.56
CA VAL A 287 12.32 5.68 -11.33
C VAL A 287 11.16 6.61 -11.01
N PHE A 288 10.03 6.01 -10.62
CA PHE A 288 8.81 6.73 -10.23
C PHE A 288 8.50 6.47 -8.75
N TYR A 289 8.07 7.51 -8.06
CA TYR A 289 7.65 7.44 -6.67
C TYR A 289 6.74 8.60 -6.30
N GLY A 290 5.91 8.38 -5.29
CA GLY A 290 5.04 9.40 -4.75
C GLY A 290 5.62 10.12 -3.54
N THR A 291 5.09 11.30 -3.24
CA THR A 291 5.44 12.11 -2.08
C THR A 291 4.23 12.29 -1.16
N SER A 292 4.49 12.37 0.14
CA SER A 292 3.45 12.54 1.15
C SER A 292 2.86 13.95 1.18
N ASN A 293 1.84 14.11 2.01
CA ASN A 293 1.17 15.39 2.34
C ASN A 293 2.16 16.50 2.73
N PRO A 294 1.74 17.78 2.65
CA PRO A 294 2.52 18.89 3.21
C PRO A 294 2.39 18.98 4.74
N GLY A 295 3.44 19.49 5.40
CA GLY A 295 3.47 19.75 6.84
C GLY A 295 3.49 21.27 7.18
N PRO A 296 2.81 21.71 8.27
CA PRO A 296 1.83 20.95 9.05
C PRO A 296 0.55 20.72 8.26
N ARG A 297 -0.34 19.82 8.71
CA ARG A 297 -1.59 19.55 8.02
C ARG A 297 -2.60 20.70 8.06
N VAL A 298 -2.32 21.75 8.81
CA VAL A 298 -3.15 22.96 8.97
C VAL A 298 -2.97 23.91 7.78
N PRO A 299 -3.92 23.98 6.82
CA PRO A 299 -3.72 24.65 5.54
C PRO A 299 -3.49 26.17 5.68
N VAL A 300 -4.16 26.82 6.61
CA VAL A 300 -4.01 28.27 6.85
C VAL A 300 -2.60 28.69 7.31
N GLN A 301 -1.78 27.74 7.80
CA GLN A 301 -0.40 28.01 8.18
C GLN A 301 0.57 27.94 6.98
N ARG A 302 0.15 27.34 5.87
CA ARG A 302 0.99 27.11 4.68
C ARG A 302 0.29 27.45 3.36
N PRO A 303 -0.23 28.69 3.17
CA PRO A 303 -0.85 29.08 1.90
C PRO A 303 0.07 28.82 0.70
N GLY A 304 -0.52 28.53 -0.45
CA GLY A 304 0.16 28.16 -1.69
C GLY A 304 0.00 26.70 -2.05
N ASP A 305 0.42 26.28 -3.24
CA ASP A 305 0.28 24.91 -3.73
C ASP A 305 1.13 23.87 -2.98
N ASN A 306 2.13 24.30 -2.24
CA ASN A 306 3.06 23.48 -1.44
C ASN A 306 3.78 22.40 -2.27
N LEU A 307 4.35 22.82 -3.41
CA LEU A 307 5.07 21.92 -4.31
C LEU A 307 6.38 21.41 -3.67
N PHE A 308 6.74 20.14 -3.79
CA PHE A 308 6.05 19.04 -4.49
C PHE A 308 5.61 17.98 -3.47
N SER A 309 4.70 18.35 -2.56
CA SER A 309 3.97 17.40 -1.70
C SER A 309 2.77 16.81 -2.45
N SER A 310 2.23 15.69 -1.98
CA SER A 310 1.10 14.96 -2.59
C SER A 310 1.24 14.81 -4.11
N ALA A 311 2.43 14.36 -4.55
CA ALA A 311 2.86 14.41 -5.93
C ALA A 311 3.55 13.11 -6.37
N VAL A 312 3.74 12.94 -7.67
CA VAL A 312 4.63 11.93 -8.26
C VAL A 312 5.78 12.59 -8.98
N PHE A 313 6.97 12.00 -8.85
CA PHE A 313 8.16 12.32 -9.64
C PHE A 313 8.53 11.18 -10.57
N ALA A 314 8.97 11.55 -11.79
CA ALA A 314 9.80 10.73 -12.66
C ALA A 314 11.23 11.25 -12.59
N ARG A 315 12.17 10.41 -12.17
CA ARG A 315 13.59 10.79 -12.03
C ARG A 315 14.50 9.85 -12.81
N ASP A 316 15.54 10.41 -13.35
CA ASP A 316 16.66 9.64 -13.91
C ASP A 316 17.30 8.78 -12.80
N ALA A 317 17.36 7.48 -13.01
CA ALA A 317 17.82 6.53 -11.99
C ALA A 317 19.32 6.68 -11.65
N ASP A 318 20.14 7.18 -12.59
CA ASP A 318 21.59 7.34 -12.39
C ASP A 318 21.94 8.62 -11.64
N THR A 319 21.23 9.71 -11.93
CA THR A 319 21.59 11.05 -11.44
C THR A 319 20.65 11.61 -10.39
N GLY A 320 19.41 11.06 -10.30
CA GLY A 320 18.32 11.58 -9.48
C GLY A 320 17.71 12.87 -10.03
N GLU A 321 18.13 13.37 -11.23
CA GLU A 321 17.55 14.55 -11.84
C GLU A 321 16.06 14.31 -12.17
N ALA A 322 15.18 15.25 -11.78
CA ALA A 322 13.78 15.20 -12.11
C ALA A 322 13.57 15.42 -13.61
N VAL A 323 12.77 14.56 -14.24
CA VAL A 323 12.36 14.69 -15.66
C VAL A 323 11.01 15.35 -15.77
N TRP A 324 10.07 14.94 -14.93
CA TRP A 324 8.79 15.59 -14.75
C TRP A 324 8.24 15.30 -13.34
N ALA A 325 7.26 16.09 -12.93
CA ALA A 325 6.45 15.85 -11.74
C ALA A 325 4.99 16.19 -12.03
N TYR A 326 4.09 15.60 -11.24
CA TYR A 326 2.68 15.94 -11.23
C TYR A 326 2.17 15.92 -9.79
N GLN A 327 1.36 16.93 -9.40
CA GLN A 327 0.79 17.05 -8.06
C GLN A 327 -0.67 16.60 -8.06
N PHE A 328 -1.00 15.56 -7.31
CA PHE A 328 -2.35 14.98 -7.24
C PHE A 328 -3.33 15.87 -6.48
N THR A 329 -2.86 16.43 -5.35
CA THR A 329 -3.67 17.28 -4.48
C THR A 329 -2.90 18.56 -4.16
N PRO A 330 -3.05 19.65 -4.97
CA PRO A 330 -2.48 20.95 -4.67
C PRO A 330 -3.03 21.49 -3.35
N HIS A 331 -2.17 22.10 -2.51
CA HIS A 331 -2.56 22.63 -1.21
C HIS A 331 -3.34 21.63 -0.36
N ASP A 332 -2.88 20.36 -0.34
CA ASP A 332 -3.58 19.29 0.36
C ASP A 332 -3.94 19.67 1.81
N GLU A 333 -5.21 19.55 2.15
CA GLU A 333 -5.80 19.98 3.42
C GLU A 333 -6.31 18.79 4.25
N TRP A 334 -6.21 17.57 3.74
CA TRP A 334 -6.88 16.37 4.27
C TRP A 334 -5.95 15.21 4.57
N ASP A 335 -4.64 15.35 4.32
CA ASP A 335 -3.64 14.27 4.38
C ASP A 335 -3.74 13.28 3.21
N TYR A 336 -3.97 13.79 1.99
CA TYR A 336 -4.04 12.96 0.80
C TYR A 336 -2.66 12.75 0.19
N ASP A 337 -1.88 11.85 0.81
CA ASP A 337 -0.57 11.45 0.32
C ASP A 337 -0.62 10.89 -1.11
N GLY A 338 0.30 11.32 -1.97
CA GLY A 338 0.50 10.76 -3.30
C GLY A 338 1.44 9.55 -3.34
N VAL A 339 1.74 8.91 -2.20
CA VAL A 339 2.78 7.89 -2.05
C VAL A 339 2.39 6.49 -2.52
N ASN A 340 1.12 6.25 -2.81
CA ASN A 340 0.65 4.96 -3.26
C ASN A 340 1.41 4.52 -4.51
N GLU A 341 1.47 3.22 -4.75
CA GLU A 341 2.30 2.66 -5.82
C GLU A 341 1.91 3.17 -7.22
N MET A 342 2.92 3.35 -8.04
CA MET A 342 2.80 3.68 -9.46
C MET A 342 2.88 2.39 -10.27
N MET A 343 1.75 1.94 -10.84
CA MET A 343 1.75 0.74 -11.69
C MET A 343 2.08 1.13 -13.13
N LEU A 344 3.18 0.59 -13.68
CA LEU A 344 3.60 0.89 -15.06
C LEU A 344 2.90 -0.07 -16.02
N LEU A 345 1.81 0.37 -16.61
CA LEU A 345 1.00 -0.45 -17.52
C LEU A 345 0.99 0.16 -18.93
N ASP A 346 1.03 -0.69 -19.94
CA ASP A 346 0.79 -0.30 -21.34
C ASP A 346 -0.68 -0.58 -21.66
N LEU A 347 -1.46 0.47 -21.87
CA LEU A 347 -2.90 0.39 -22.00
C LEU A 347 -3.40 0.83 -23.38
N PRO A 348 -4.44 0.18 -23.95
CA PRO A 348 -5.05 0.57 -25.23
C PRO A 348 -5.98 1.78 -25.04
N ILE A 349 -5.42 2.98 -25.05
CA ILE A 349 -6.16 4.24 -24.90
C ILE A 349 -6.47 4.82 -26.28
N ASN A 350 -7.75 5.05 -26.59
CA ASN A 350 -8.22 5.63 -27.86
C ASN A 350 -7.65 4.90 -29.10
N GLY A 351 -7.60 3.57 -29.06
CA GLY A 351 -7.11 2.72 -30.14
C GLY A 351 -5.59 2.68 -30.33
N ARG A 352 -4.82 3.25 -29.40
CA ARG A 352 -3.35 3.22 -29.40
C ARG A 352 -2.84 2.70 -28.08
N MET A 353 -1.79 1.86 -28.11
CA MET A 353 -1.08 1.48 -26.89
C MET A 353 -0.32 2.69 -26.34
N ARG A 354 -0.61 3.08 -25.11
CA ARG A 354 0.04 4.17 -24.38
C ARG A 354 0.82 3.59 -23.20
N LYS A 355 2.04 4.04 -23.00
CA LYS A 355 2.81 3.79 -21.78
C LYS A 355 2.22 4.67 -20.68
N THR A 356 1.63 4.04 -19.68
CA THR A 356 0.89 4.75 -18.63
C THR A 356 1.41 4.42 -17.24
N ILE A 357 1.09 5.30 -16.30
CA ILE A 357 1.08 5.02 -14.87
C ILE A 357 -0.38 4.94 -14.45
N VAL A 358 -0.77 3.83 -13.82
CA VAL A 358 -2.05 3.72 -13.11
C VAL A 358 -1.79 3.89 -11.64
N HIS A 359 -2.49 4.83 -11.01
CA HIS A 359 -2.30 5.21 -9.62
C HIS A 359 -3.66 5.42 -8.94
N PHE A 360 -3.85 4.79 -7.79
CA PHE A 360 -5.03 4.98 -6.94
C PHE A 360 -4.62 5.84 -5.75
N ASP A 361 -5.00 7.10 -5.80
CA ASP A 361 -4.60 8.10 -4.82
C ASP A 361 -5.50 8.11 -3.58
N ARG A 362 -4.96 8.55 -2.43
CA ARG A 362 -5.77 8.76 -1.22
C ARG A 362 -6.96 9.68 -1.46
N ASN A 363 -6.82 10.64 -2.38
CA ASN A 363 -7.88 11.59 -2.76
C ASN A 363 -9.06 10.94 -3.53
N THR A 364 -9.04 9.62 -3.71
CA THR A 364 -10.10 8.79 -4.33
C THR A 364 -10.11 8.81 -5.87
N PHE A 365 -9.25 9.54 -6.52
CA PHE A 365 -9.11 9.42 -7.96
C PHE A 365 -8.21 8.23 -8.34
N ALA A 366 -8.69 7.39 -9.27
CA ALA A 366 -7.87 6.47 -10.04
C ALA A 366 -7.33 7.22 -11.25
N TYR A 367 -6.05 7.56 -11.19
CA TYR A 367 -5.36 8.27 -12.27
C TYR A 367 -4.79 7.31 -13.30
N VAL A 368 -4.86 7.71 -14.57
CA VAL A 368 -4.06 7.15 -15.66
C VAL A 368 -3.24 8.30 -16.21
N LEU A 369 -1.93 8.27 -15.96
CA LEU A 369 -1.00 9.29 -16.44
C LEU A 369 -0.23 8.77 -17.65
N ASP A 370 0.15 9.65 -18.56
CA ASP A 370 1.18 9.37 -19.55
C ASP A 370 2.55 9.24 -18.84
N ARG A 371 3.20 8.09 -18.98
CA ARG A 371 4.46 7.76 -18.27
C ARG A 371 5.63 8.66 -18.68
N GLN A 372 5.60 9.22 -19.87
CA GLN A 372 6.68 10.03 -20.41
C GLN A 372 6.58 11.51 -20.01
N THR A 373 5.36 12.01 -19.80
CA THR A 373 5.12 13.44 -19.63
C THR A 373 4.44 13.85 -18.33
N GLY A 374 3.77 12.92 -17.64
CA GLY A 374 2.94 13.19 -16.47
C GLY A 374 1.59 13.82 -16.81
N GLU A 375 1.16 13.81 -18.11
CA GLU A 375 -0.18 14.22 -18.51
C GLU A 375 -1.24 13.31 -17.88
N VAL A 376 -2.29 13.87 -17.31
CA VAL A 376 -3.44 13.11 -16.82
C VAL A 376 -4.34 12.75 -18.01
N ILE A 377 -4.35 11.47 -18.37
CA ILE A 377 -5.22 10.93 -19.43
C ILE A 377 -6.62 10.68 -18.87
N ARG A 378 -6.69 10.19 -17.62
CA ARG A 378 -7.94 9.92 -16.90
C ARG A 378 -7.77 10.19 -15.41
N ALA A 379 -8.84 10.65 -14.78
CA ALA A 379 -9.00 10.78 -13.34
C ALA A 379 -10.47 10.47 -13.00
N ASP A 380 -10.73 9.26 -12.50
CA ASP A 380 -12.09 8.77 -12.23
C ASP A 380 -12.20 8.34 -10.77
N ASN A 381 -13.29 8.66 -10.08
CA ASN A 381 -13.49 8.25 -8.69
C ASN A 381 -13.69 6.74 -8.59
N PHE A 382 -12.81 6.05 -7.84
CA PHE A 382 -12.93 4.61 -7.64
C PHE A 382 -13.80 4.24 -6.43
N ALA A 383 -14.05 5.18 -5.51
CA ALA A 383 -14.89 5.01 -4.35
C ALA A 383 -15.67 6.30 -4.03
N TYR A 384 -16.45 6.31 -2.95
CA TYR A 384 -17.22 7.48 -2.54
C TYR A 384 -16.32 8.61 -2.04
N GLN A 385 -16.61 9.84 -2.46
CA GLN A 385 -15.95 11.06 -1.99
C GLN A 385 -16.90 12.27 -2.04
N ASN A 386 -16.62 13.32 -1.26
CA ASN A 386 -17.35 14.59 -1.26
C ASN A 386 -16.44 15.82 -1.20
N TRP A 387 -15.11 15.62 -1.18
CA TRP A 387 -14.13 16.71 -1.12
C TRP A 387 -13.95 17.42 -2.47
N SER A 388 -14.31 16.78 -3.57
CA SER A 388 -14.16 17.30 -4.93
C SER A 388 -15.47 17.20 -5.69
N THR A 389 -15.75 18.18 -6.55
CA THR A 389 -16.91 18.21 -7.47
C THR A 389 -16.56 17.74 -8.88
N GLY A 390 -15.29 17.46 -9.17
CA GLY A 390 -14.84 17.00 -10.48
C GLY A 390 -13.35 17.19 -10.69
N PHE A 391 -12.94 17.08 -11.95
CA PHE A 391 -11.54 17.20 -12.38
C PHE A 391 -11.40 18.10 -13.60
N ASP A 392 -10.51 19.08 -13.55
CA ASP A 392 -10.17 19.95 -14.68
C ASP A 392 -8.94 19.42 -15.42
N TYR A 393 -9.16 18.76 -16.55
CA TYR A 393 -8.07 18.21 -17.39
C TYR A 393 -7.17 19.27 -18.02
N LYS A 394 -7.64 20.52 -18.15
CA LYS A 394 -6.83 21.61 -18.71
C LYS A 394 -5.71 22.02 -17.76
N THR A 395 -6.01 22.07 -16.48
CA THR A 395 -5.04 22.39 -15.43
C THR A 395 -4.46 21.15 -14.78
N GLY A 396 -5.07 19.97 -14.97
CA GLY A 396 -4.70 18.74 -14.28
C GLY A 396 -5.01 18.78 -12.78
N ARG A 397 -6.09 19.46 -12.37
CA ARG A 397 -6.39 19.64 -10.95
C ARG A 397 -7.79 19.14 -10.59
N PRO A 398 -7.95 18.50 -9.42
CA PRO A 398 -9.28 18.29 -8.83
C PRO A 398 -9.96 19.65 -8.59
N ILE A 399 -11.29 19.69 -8.74
CA ILE A 399 -12.11 20.87 -8.44
C ILE A 399 -12.62 20.70 -7.00
N VAL A 400 -12.02 21.42 -6.08
CA VAL A 400 -12.32 21.33 -4.63
C VAL A 400 -13.76 21.73 -4.33
N ASN A 401 -14.40 20.97 -3.44
CA ASN A 401 -15.68 21.32 -2.85
C ASN A 401 -15.43 22.16 -1.58
N GLN A 402 -15.70 23.45 -1.65
CA GLN A 402 -15.48 24.40 -0.55
C GLN A 402 -16.16 23.98 0.79
N ALA A 403 -17.24 23.22 0.73
CA ALA A 403 -17.91 22.72 1.94
C ALA A 403 -17.07 21.68 2.71
N SER A 404 -16.03 21.13 2.09
CA SER A 404 -15.10 20.15 2.68
C SER A 404 -13.74 20.74 3.05
N GLU A 405 -13.52 22.05 2.83
CA GLU A 405 -12.28 22.73 3.22
C GLU A 405 -12.21 22.92 4.74
N PRO A 406 -11.12 22.51 5.40
CA PRO A 406 -10.92 22.70 6.82
C PRO A 406 -10.76 24.19 7.17
N HIS A 407 -11.30 24.56 8.32
CA HIS A 407 -11.12 25.89 8.91
C HIS A 407 -10.67 25.76 10.36
N PRO A 408 -9.73 26.57 10.84
CA PRO A 408 -9.25 26.49 12.21
C PRO A 408 -10.41 26.48 13.22
N GLU A 409 -10.32 25.55 14.17
CA GLU A 409 -11.26 25.43 15.30
C GLU A 409 -12.72 25.17 14.90
N LYS A 410 -13.00 24.92 13.60
CA LYS A 410 -14.33 24.53 13.12
C LYS A 410 -14.31 23.08 12.69
N ALA A 411 -15.04 22.23 13.42
CA ALA A 411 -15.18 20.84 13.03
C ALA A 411 -15.98 20.69 11.74
N LEU A 412 -15.45 19.88 10.81
CA LEU A 412 -16.19 19.32 9.68
C LEU A 412 -16.72 17.95 10.09
N ASP A 413 -18.03 17.77 10.09
CA ASP A 413 -18.64 16.55 10.60
C ASP A 413 -18.48 15.34 9.66
N ARG A 414 -18.27 15.58 8.35
CA ARG A 414 -18.14 14.50 7.37
C ARG A 414 -17.35 14.95 6.15
N VAL A 415 -16.10 14.53 6.08
CA VAL A 415 -15.25 14.64 4.89
C VAL A 415 -14.92 13.23 4.39
N CYS A 416 -15.08 12.99 3.12
CA CYS A 416 -14.81 11.72 2.47
C CYS A 416 -13.94 11.95 1.23
N PRO A 417 -12.83 11.22 1.09
CA PRO A 417 -12.30 10.18 1.97
C PRO A 417 -11.74 10.74 3.29
N PRO A 418 -11.35 9.89 4.24
CA PRO A 418 -10.62 10.32 5.43
C PRO A 418 -9.14 10.57 5.11
N ASP A 419 -8.36 10.87 6.14
CA ASP A 419 -6.90 11.07 6.12
C ASP A 419 -6.10 9.94 5.45
N ILE A 420 -6.52 8.69 5.62
CA ILE A 420 -5.89 7.53 4.95
C ILE A 420 -6.47 7.26 3.55
N GLY A 421 -7.30 8.15 3.04
CA GLY A 421 -7.98 7.94 1.75
C GLY A 421 -9.05 6.86 1.77
N GLN A 422 -9.59 6.53 0.60
CA GLN A 422 -10.35 5.29 0.39
C GLN A 422 -9.42 4.13 -0.03
N LYS A 423 -8.13 4.38 -0.09
CA LYS A 423 -7.02 3.45 -0.23
C LYS A 423 -5.77 4.17 0.28
N ASP A 424 -4.95 3.48 1.04
CA ASP A 424 -3.66 3.93 1.51
C ASP A 424 -2.52 3.21 0.74
N TRP A 425 -1.45 2.85 1.40
CA TRP A 425 -0.26 2.22 0.84
C TRP A 425 -0.48 0.79 0.30
N GLU A 426 -1.57 0.12 0.64
CA GLU A 426 -1.82 -1.28 0.29
C GLU A 426 -1.75 -1.49 -1.24
N PRO A 427 -0.76 -2.25 -1.77
CA PRO A 427 -0.55 -2.30 -3.21
C PRO A 427 -1.59 -3.16 -3.93
N PRO A 428 -2.16 -2.66 -5.06
CA PRO A 428 -3.05 -3.43 -5.91
C PRO A 428 -2.27 -4.41 -6.80
N ALA A 429 -3.00 -5.31 -7.46
CA ALA A 429 -2.46 -6.20 -8.47
C ALA A 429 -3.14 -5.98 -9.82
N PHE A 430 -2.40 -6.15 -10.92
CA PHE A 430 -2.92 -6.12 -12.28
C PHE A 430 -2.89 -7.51 -12.90
N SER A 431 -3.95 -7.92 -13.58
CA SER A 431 -3.94 -9.14 -14.39
C SER A 431 -4.00 -8.81 -15.88
N PRO A 432 -2.98 -9.19 -16.66
CA PRO A 432 -2.99 -9.02 -18.11
C PRO A 432 -4.06 -9.88 -18.80
N GLN A 433 -4.50 -10.97 -18.17
CA GLN A 433 -5.55 -11.84 -18.72
C GLN A 433 -6.93 -11.19 -18.67
N THR A 434 -7.21 -10.35 -17.66
CA THR A 434 -8.50 -9.67 -17.52
C THR A 434 -8.45 -8.20 -17.91
N GLY A 435 -7.25 -7.59 -17.95
CA GLY A 435 -7.06 -6.15 -18.11
C GLY A 435 -7.54 -5.32 -16.92
N LEU A 436 -7.74 -5.96 -15.75
CA LEU A 436 -8.27 -5.33 -14.54
C LEU A 436 -7.18 -5.15 -13.48
N VAL A 437 -7.31 -4.06 -12.71
CA VAL A 437 -6.56 -3.81 -11.49
C VAL A 437 -7.43 -4.16 -10.29
N TYR A 438 -6.90 -4.95 -9.36
CA TYR A 438 -7.61 -5.39 -8.14
C TYR A 438 -7.11 -4.58 -6.96
N VAL A 439 -8.02 -3.82 -6.36
CA VAL A 439 -7.71 -2.79 -5.35
C VAL A 439 -8.42 -3.13 -4.05
N GLY A 440 -7.64 -3.36 -2.98
CA GLY A 440 -8.17 -3.26 -1.63
C GLY A 440 -8.52 -1.80 -1.34
N ALA A 441 -9.72 -1.54 -0.89
CA ALA A 441 -10.19 -0.18 -0.66
C ALA A 441 -11.04 -0.08 0.61
N PHE A 442 -11.22 1.17 1.08
CA PHE A 442 -12.04 1.49 2.24
C PHE A 442 -13.38 2.08 1.81
N ASN A 443 -14.29 2.20 2.77
CA ASN A 443 -15.60 2.82 2.62
C ASN A 443 -15.87 3.71 3.83
N ILE A 444 -14.99 4.71 4.04
CA ILE A 444 -14.96 5.51 5.26
C ILE A 444 -14.86 7.00 4.98
N CYS A 445 -15.27 7.79 5.97
CA CYS A 445 -15.16 9.24 6.03
C CYS A 445 -14.51 9.65 7.34
N MET A 446 -14.29 10.94 7.56
CA MET A 446 -13.79 11.47 8.82
C MET A 446 -14.58 12.70 9.29
N LYS A 447 -14.67 12.86 10.60
CA LYS A 447 -14.82 14.15 11.24
C LYS A 447 -13.43 14.75 11.41
N LEU A 448 -13.27 16.03 11.10
CA LEU A 448 -11.98 16.70 11.03
C LEU A 448 -12.02 18.03 11.78
N THR A 449 -10.97 18.32 12.54
CA THR A 449 -10.76 19.64 13.18
C THR A 449 -9.28 19.99 13.14
N ASP A 450 -8.95 21.22 12.74
CA ASP A 450 -7.58 21.72 12.68
C ASP A 450 -7.23 22.55 13.91
N HIS A 451 -5.97 22.41 14.36
CA HIS A 451 -5.40 23.20 15.45
C HIS A 451 -4.03 23.74 15.02
N LYS A 452 -3.78 25.04 15.26
CA LYS A 452 -2.47 25.63 14.97
C LYS A 452 -1.37 24.96 15.79
N VAL A 453 -0.25 24.68 15.14
CA VAL A 453 0.92 24.06 15.74
C VAL A 453 2.18 24.87 15.48
N SER A 454 3.20 24.68 16.33
CA SER A 454 4.53 25.25 16.18
C SER A 454 5.56 24.14 16.01
N TYR A 455 6.53 24.36 15.13
CA TYR A 455 7.60 23.40 14.90
C TYR A 455 8.55 23.31 16.10
N ILE A 456 8.74 22.08 16.59
CA ILE A 456 9.80 21.70 17.56
C ILE A 456 10.44 20.43 17.04
N ALA A 457 11.75 20.47 16.79
CA ALA A 457 12.47 19.35 16.19
C ALA A 457 12.24 18.04 16.94
N GLY A 458 11.86 16.98 16.21
CA GLY A 458 11.61 15.65 16.76
C GLY A 458 10.33 15.51 17.60
N THR A 459 9.39 16.44 17.48
CA THR A 459 8.04 16.34 18.07
C THR A 459 6.98 16.42 16.97
N PRO A 460 5.75 15.92 17.21
CA PRO A 460 4.68 16.01 16.23
C PRO A 460 4.41 17.43 15.77
N TYR A 461 4.38 17.63 14.46
CA TYR A 461 4.10 18.88 13.77
C TYR A 461 2.93 18.67 12.80
N ASP A 462 1.81 18.21 13.33
CA ASP A 462 0.67 17.75 12.59
C ASP A 462 -0.48 18.77 12.60
N GLY A 463 -1.15 18.95 13.74
CA GLY A 463 -2.22 19.93 13.93
C GLY A 463 -3.59 19.48 13.43
N MET A 464 -3.78 18.21 13.11
CA MET A 464 -5.04 17.66 12.69
C MET A 464 -5.59 16.66 13.71
N GLU A 465 -6.84 16.83 14.11
CA GLU A 465 -7.60 15.88 14.91
C GLU A 465 -8.72 15.26 14.06
N MET A 466 -8.79 13.92 14.01
CA MET A 466 -9.77 13.24 13.19
C MET A 466 -10.44 12.07 13.91
N LYS A 467 -11.67 11.76 13.46
CA LYS A 467 -12.40 10.55 13.85
C LYS A 467 -13.02 9.91 12.62
N ARG A 468 -12.59 8.70 12.29
CA ARG A 468 -13.08 7.94 11.12
C ARG A 468 -14.45 7.31 11.41
N MET A 469 -15.28 7.18 10.36
CA MET A 469 -16.61 6.59 10.38
C MET A 469 -16.93 5.91 9.04
N SER A 470 -17.78 4.87 9.03
CA SER A 470 -18.25 4.28 7.77
C SER A 470 -19.10 5.26 6.96
N VAL A 471 -19.01 5.19 5.63
CA VAL A 471 -19.87 5.94 4.70
C VAL A 471 -21.34 5.62 4.93
N ASP A 472 -21.66 4.35 5.20
CA ASP A 472 -23.03 3.82 5.32
C ASP A 472 -23.57 3.84 6.77
N GLY A 473 -22.87 4.55 7.67
CA GLY A 473 -23.24 4.66 9.08
C GLY A 473 -22.61 3.59 9.99
N PRO A 474 -23.01 3.52 11.27
CA PRO A 474 -22.33 2.68 12.27
C PRO A 474 -22.30 1.18 11.96
N ASP A 475 -23.33 0.68 11.28
CA ASP A 475 -23.47 -0.73 10.91
C ASP A 475 -23.03 -1.01 9.47
N GLY A 476 -22.52 -0.01 8.75
CA GLY A 476 -22.08 -0.11 7.36
C GLY A 476 -20.76 -0.89 7.19
N ASP A 477 -20.47 -1.26 5.94
CA ASP A 477 -19.21 -1.85 5.57
C ASP A 477 -18.07 -0.81 5.62
N TRP A 478 -16.88 -1.22 6.07
CA TRP A 478 -15.70 -0.37 6.21
C TRP A 478 -14.70 -0.57 5.09
N GLY A 479 -14.87 -1.62 4.29
CA GLY A 479 -13.97 -1.99 3.24
C GLY A 479 -14.65 -2.56 2.00
N GLN A 480 -13.86 -2.74 0.97
CA GLN A 480 -14.27 -3.40 -0.27
C GLN A 480 -13.05 -3.89 -1.06
N LEU A 481 -13.23 -4.94 -1.86
CA LEU A 481 -12.32 -5.29 -2.94
C LEU A 481 -12.93 -4.81 -4.26
N ILE A 482 -12.16 -4.10 -5.07
CA ILE A 482 -12.61 -3.52 -6.35
C ILE A 482 -11.81 -4.14 -7.49
N ALA A 483 -12.47 -4.64 -8.54
CA ALA A 483 -11.83 -4.88 -9.83
C ALA A 483 -12.10 -3.68 -10.73
N TRP A 484 -11.05 -2.95 -11.05
CA TRP A 484 -11.10 -1.70 -11.79
C TRP A 484 -10.61 -1.87 -13.23
N ASP A 485 -11.38 -1.37 -14.20
CA ASP A 485 -10.97 -1.28 -15.60
C ASP A 485 -10.31 0.09 -15.84
N PRO A 486 -8.97 0.16 -15.93
CA PRO A 486 -8.27 1.44 -16.06
C PRO A 486 -8.48 2.11 -17.42
N VAL A 487 -8.89 1.33 -18.44
CA VAL A 487 -9.20 1.85 -19.77
C VAL A 487 -10.58 2.50 -19.78
N LYS A 488 -11.57 1.90 -19.10
CA LYS A 488 -12.94 2.42 -19.02
C LYS A 488 -13.16 3.39 -17.87
N GLY A 489 -12.26 3.45 -16.87
CA GLY A 489 -12.39 4.30 -15.68
C GLY A 489 -13.59 3.93 -14.80
N ARG A 490 -13.83 2.63 -14.62
CA ARG A 490 -14.94 2.15 -13.79
C ARG A 490 -14.67 0.75 -13.23
N ALA A 491 -15.32 0.43 -12.12
CA ALA A 491 -15.30 -0.91 -11.59
C ALA A 491 -16.03 -1.90 -12.52
N ALA A 492 -15.42 -3.06 -12.74
CA ALA A 492 -16.05 -4.22 -13.37
C ALA A 492 -16.92 -4.97 -12.36
N TRP A 493 -16.44 -5.11 -11.13
CA TRP A 493 -17.16 -5.69 -10.01
C TRP A 493 -16.60 -5.19 -8.67
N ARG A 494 -17.37 -5.34 -7.58
CA ARG A 494 -17.00 -5.00 -6.20
C ARG A 494 -17.44 -6.10 -5.25
N ILE A 495 -16.69 -6.29 -4.17
CA ILE A 495 -17.06 -7.14 -3.04
C ILE A 495 -17.02 -6.23 -1.81
N PRO A 496 -18.17 -5.95 -1.16
CA PRO A 496 -18.19 -5.24 0.11
C PRO A 496 -17.61 -6.10 1.22
N GLU A 497 -16.92 -5.46 2.17
CA GLU A 497 -16.27 -6.10 3.31
C GLU A 497 -16.64 -5.37 4.59
N ARG A 498 -17.09 -6.13 5.59
CA ARG A 498 -17.44 -5.55 6.90
C ARG A 498 -16.28 -4.75 7.51
N PHE A 499 -15.06 -5.20 7.29
CA PHE A 499 -13.83 -4.57 7.79
C PHE A 499 -12.95 -4.08 6.66
N MET A 500 -12.04 -3.14 6.95
CA MET A 500 -11.13 -2.57 5.95
C MET A 500 -10.27 -3.65 5.28
N VAL A 501 -10.09 -3.52 3.97
CA VAL A 501 -9.15 -4.33 3.20
C VAL A 501 -7.82 -3.60 3.18
N MET A 502 -6.99 -3.85 4.20
CA MET A 502 -5.69 -3.22 4.42
C MET A 502 -4.52 -4.10 3.94
N SER A 503 -4.78 -5.20 3.28
CA SER A 503 -3.74 -6.02 2.67
C SER A 503 -3.45 -5.58 1.24
N GLY A 504 -2.23 -5.86 0.76
CA GLY A 504 -2.00 -5.90 -0.68
C GLY A 504 -2.85 -6.99 -1.34
N THR A 505 -2.95 -6.94 -2.66
CA THR A 505 -3.56 -7.99 -3.47
C THR A 505 -2.51 -8.74 -4.30
N LEU A 506 -2.83 -9.96 -4.72
CA LEU A 506 -2.03 -10.81 -5.61
C LEU A 506 -2.95 -11.34 -6.71
N ALA A 507 -2.58 -11.17 -7.97
CA ALA A 507 -3.24 -11.80 -9.11
C ALA A 507 -2.38 -12.92 -9.70
N THR A 508 -3.00 -14.01 -10.17
CA THR A 508 -2.29 -15.16 -10.75
C THR A 508 -2.88 -15.58 -12.10
N ALA A 509 -2.07 -16.31 -12.90
CA ALA A 509 -2.52 -16.89 -14.16
C ALA A 509 -3.60 -17.95 -13.97
N GLY A 510 -3.78 -18.48 -12.77
CA GLY A 510 -4.91 -19.35 -12.39
C GLY A 510 -6.27 -18.64 -12.31
N HIS A 511 -6.37 -17.40 -12.78
CA HIS A 511 -7.54 -16.52 -12.70
C HIS A 511 -8.01 -16.24 -11.26
N LEU A 512 -7.07 -16.17 -10.32
CA LEU A 512 -7.35 -15.90 -8.91
C LEU A 512 -6.82 -14.53 -8.50
N VAL A 513 -7.53 -13.91 -7.55
CA VAL A 513 -7.03 -12.78 -6.75
C VAL A 513 -7.07 -13.18 -5.29
N PHE A 514 -5.92 -13.01 -4.61
CA PHE A 514 -5.80 -13.22 -3.17
C PHE A 514 -5.74 -11.88 -2.45
N TYR A 515 -6.42 -11.78 -1.31
CA TYR A 515 -6.38 -10.61 -0.43
C TYR A 515 -6.75 -10.99 1.01
N GLY A 516 -6.42 -10.11 1.95
CA GLY A 516 -6.77 -10.25 3.35
C GLY A 516 -7.62 -9.11 3.87
N THR A 517 -8.33 -9.33 4.97
CA THR A 517 -9.11 -8.29 5.67
C THR A 517 -8.51 -8.03 7.06
N SER A 518 -8.70 -6.84 7.58
CA SER A 518 -8.14 -6.44 8.88
C SER A 518 -8.72 -7.23 10.06
N ASP A 519 -9.83 -7.94 9.89
CA ASP A 519 -10.35 -8.91 10.87
C ASP A 519 -9.81 -10.34 10.66
N GLY A 520 -8.93 -10.58 9.67
CA GLY A 520 -8.16 -11.82 9.53
C GLY A 520 -8.72 -12.85 8.55
N TRP A 521 -9.67 -12.52 7.68
CA TRP A 521 -10.02 -13.39 6.58
C TRP A 521 -8.99 -13.30 5.46
N PHE A 522 -8.42 -14.43 5.05
CA PHE A 522 -7.65 -14.58 3.83
C PHE A 522 -8.54 -15.23 2.78
N ARG A 523 -8.66 -14.60 1.60
CA ARG A 523 -9.62 -14.99 0.56
C ARG A 523 -8.96 -15.17 -0.80
N ALA A 524 -9.51 -16.10 -1.59
CA ALA A 524 -9.25 -16.25 -3.01
C ALA A 524 -10.56 -16.07 -3.79
N VAL A 525 -10.54 -15.19 -4.79
CA VAL A 525 -11.71 -14.90 -5.62
C VAL A 525 -11.41 -15.14 -7.09
N ASP A 526 -12.45 -15.47 -7.86
CA ASP A 526 -12.35 -15.51 -9.33
C ASP A 526 -12.12 -14.09 -9.85
N ALA A 527 -10.96 -13.86 -10.46
CA ALA A 527 -10.52 -12.57 -10.98
C ALA A 527 -11.50 -11.93 -11.96
N ARG A 528 -12.29 -12.72 -12.68
CA ARG A 528 -13.20 -12.29 -13.75
C ARG A 528 -14.53 -11.76 -13.23
N ILE A 529 -15.04 -12.31 -12.11
CA ILE A 529 -16.41 -12.08 -11.65
C ILE A 529 -16.54 -11.74 -10.16
N GLY A 530 -15.41 -11.76 -9.39
CA GLY A 530 -15.43 -11.43 -7.95
C GLY A 530 -16.09 -12.49 -7.05
N LYS A 531 -16.31 -13.71 -7.54
CA LYS A 531 -16.87 -14.77 -6.69
C LYS A 531 -15.81 -15.29 -5.72
N ILE A 532 -16.10 -15.29 -4.42
CA ILE A 532 -15.25 -15.92 -3.40
C ILE A 532 -15.29 -17.45 -3.63
N LEU A 533 -14.13 -18.04 -3.89
CA LEU A 533 -13.96 -19.48 -4.16
C LEU A 533 -13.39 -20.23 -2.95
N TRP A 534 -12.62 -19.51 -2.12
CA TRP A 534 -12.02 -20.05 -0.91
C TRP A 534 -11.79 -18.94 0.10
N GLN A 535 -11.86 -19.26 1.38
CA GLN A 535 -11.50 -18.36 2.45
C GLN A 535 -11.10 -19.12 3.72
N GLN A 536 -10.19 -18.53 4.49
CA GLN A 536 -9.78 -19.04 5.78
C GLN A 536 -9.56 -17.89 6.78
N LYS A 537 -10.08 -18.06 8.00
CA LYS A 537 -9.82 -17.13 9.11
C LYS A 537 -8.45 -17.44 9.69
N LEU A 538 -7.58 -16.44 9.80
CA LEU A 538 -6.26 -16.55 10.39
C LEU A 538 -6.26 -16.03 11.84
N SER A 539 -5.12 -16.18 12.52
CA SER A 539 -5.00 -15.90 13.95
C SER A 539 -5.03 -14.40 14.30
N SER A 540 -4.71 -13.52 13.36
CA SER A 540 -4.70 -12.06 13.51
C SER A 540 -5.25 -11.39 12.27
N GLY A 541 -5.45 -10.08 12.32
CA GLY A 541 -5.77 -9.28 11.15
C GLY A 541 -4.68 -9.34 10.08
N ILE A 542 -5.05 -9.15 8.81
CA ILE A 542 -4.15 -9.22 7.68
C ILE A 542 -3.99 -7.83 7.09
N ILE A 543 -2.77 -7.29 7.22
CA ILE A 543 -2.34 -6.03 6.59
C ILE A 543 -1.10 -6.26 5.71
N GLY A 544 -0.61 -7.50 5.63
CA GLY A 544 0.52 -7.92 4.81
C GLY A 544 0.14 -8.09 3.33
N GLN A 545 1.15 -8.35 2.54
CA GLN A 545 1.02 -8.52 1.09
C GLN A 545 1.11 -10.01 0.74
N PRO A 546 0.10 -10.60 0.09
CA PRO A 546 0.17 -11.98 -0.36
C PRO A 546 1.15 -12.14 -1.52
N MET A 547 1.82 -13.30 -1.59
CA MET A 547 2.68 -13.68 -2.71
C MET A 547 2.52 -15.16 -3.04
N THR A 548 3.01 -15.58 -4.19
CA THR A 548 3.04 -16.99 -4.58
C THR A 548 4.39 -17.36 -5.16
N TYR A 549 4.82 -18.59 -4.94
CA TYR A 549 6.10 -19.09 -5.39
C TYR A 549 6.03 -20.58 -5.73
N ARG A 550 7.04 -21.09 -6.44
CA ARG A 550 7.25 -22.52 -6.66
C ARG A 550 8.33 -23.01 -5.71
N GLY A 551 7.97 -23.94 -4.85
CA GLY A 551 8.92 -24.57 -3.93
C GLY A 551 9.92 -25.48 -4.64
N PRO A 552 11.01 -25.88 -3.94
CA PRO A 552 12.01 -26.82 -4.48
C PRO A 552 11.45 -28.18 -4.88
N ASP A 553 10.30 -28.56 -4.35
CA ASP A 553 9.54 -29.76 -4.66
C ASP A 553 8.65 -29.63 -5.92
N GLY A 554 8.71 -28.48 -6.60
CA GLY A 554 7.89 -28.16 -7.76
C GLY A 554 6.46 -27.73 -7.43
N THR A 555 6.05 -27.73 -6.16
CA THR A 555 4.70 -27.33 -5.73
C THR A 555 4.54 -25.81 -5.74
N GLN A 556 3.39 -25.33 -6.22
CA GLN A 556 3.01 -23.94 -6.05
C GLN A 556 2.47 -23.68 -4.64
N TYR A 557 2.98 -22.63 -3.99
CA TYR A 557 2.55 -22.17 -2.67
C TYR A 557 2.02 -20.74 -2.75
N VAL A 558 1.13 -20.39 -1.82
CA VAL A 558 0.68 -19.03 -1.56
C VAL A 558 1.03 -18.68 -0.12
N ALA A 559 1.61 -17.51 0.12
CA ALA A 559 2.05 -17.07 1.45
C ALA A 559 1.48 -15.71 1.80
N ILE A 560 1.17 -15.53 3.10
CA ILE A 560 0.67 -14.27 3.69
C ILE A 560 1.06 -14.16 5.16
N ALA A 561 1.50 -12.99 5.60
CA ALA A 561 1.67 -12.69 7.01
C ALA A 561 0.33 -12.25 7.64
N SER A 562 0.00 -12.82 8.79
CA SER A 562 -1.13 -12.44 9.64
C SER A 562 -0.60 -11.78 10.90
N GLY A 563 -0.69 -10.46 10.97
CA GLY A 563 -0.16 -9.65 12.06
C GLY A 563 -0.66 -8.21 11.95
N VAL A 564 -1.79 -7.89 12.58
CA VAL A 564 -2.28 -6.51 12.67
C VAL A 564 -1.56 -5.80 13.81
N GLY A 565 -1.20 -4.53 13.60
CA GLY A 565 -0.48 -3.72 14.59
C GLY A 565 -0.73 -2.23 14.43
N GLY A 566 -0.02 -1.44 15.23
CA GLY A 566 0.03 0.02 15.17
C GLY A 566 -1.29 0.74 15.20
N ALA A 567 -1.42 1.78 14.41
CA ALA A 567 -2.65 2.57 14.29
C ALA A 567 -3.84 1.69 13.89
N ALA A 568 -3.65 0.81 12.90
CA ALA A 568 -4.65 -0.19 12.49
C ALA A 568 -4.98 -1.15 13.65
N GLY A 569 -3.97 -1.61 14.40
CA GLY A 569 -4.16 -2.48 15.55
C GLY A 569 -4.87 -1.83 16.73
N VAL A 570 -4.66 -0.54 16.98
CA VAL A 570 -5.41 0.23 18.00
C VAL A 570 -6.88 0.36 17.61
N GLN A 571 -7.15 0.71 16.36
CA GLN A 571 -8.51 0.77 15.84
C GLN A 571 -9.17 -0.60 15.90
N ALA A 572 -8.47 -1.64 15.44
CA ALA A 572 -8.93 -3.02 15.49
C ALA A 572 -9.30 -3.47 16.91
N ALA A 573 -8.47 -3.18 17.91
CA ALA A 573 -8.76 -3.53 19.30
C ALA A 573 -10.03 -2.86 19.85
N ARG A 574 -10.32 -1.63 19.42
CA ARG A 574 -11.56 -0.93 19.79
C ARG A 574 -12.81 -1.55 19.18
N ASP A 575 -12.70 -2.08 17.97
CA ASP A 575 -13.81 -2.56 17.15
C ASP A 575 -14.01 -4.10 17.27
N GLY A 576 -13.32 -4.76 18.20
CA GLY A 576 -13.44 -6.21 18.44
C GLY A 576 -12.75 -7.08 17.40
N TYR A 577 -11.71 -6.57 16.76
CA TYR A 577 -10.85 -7.31 15.82
C TYR A 577 -10.03 -8.41 16.52
N PRO A 578 -9.42 -9.33 15.77
CA PRO A 578 -8.55 -10.34 16.35
C PRO A 578 -7.31 -9.70 17.01
N PRO A 579 -6.68 -10.42 17.95
CA PRO A 579 -5.49 -9.93 18.64
C PRO A 579 -4.34 -9.68 17.65
N ARG A 580 -3.35 -8.92 18.08
CA ARG A 580 -2.07 -8.79 17.38
C ARG A 580 -1.45 -10.15 17.16
N GLY A 581 -0.72 -10.32 16.07
CA GLY A 581 -0.09 -11.58 15.69
C GLY A 581 1.21 -11.37 14.95
N SER A 582 1.92 -12.48 14.70
CA SER A 582 3.23 -12.49 14.06
C SER A 582 3.43 -13.76 13.23
N THR A 583 2.39 -14.26 12.58
CA THR A 583 2.44 -15.56 11.92
C THR A 583 2.37 -15.45 10.40
N LEU A 584 3.42 -15.93 9.75
CA LEU A 584 3.40 -16.24 8.32
C LEU A 584 2.67 -17.57 8.12
N TYR A 585 1.69 -17.57 7.24
CA TYR A 585 0.99 -18.78 6.77
C TYR A 585 1.39 -19.07 5.34
N VAL A 586 1.69 -20.33 5.07
CA VAL A 586 1.98 -20.83 3.73
C VAL A 586 0.98 -21.93 3.40
N PHE A 587 0.36 -21.83 2.22
CA PHE A 587 -0.71 -22.69 1.76
C PHE A 587 -0.30 -23.43 0.50
N SER A 588 -0.79 -24.67 0.36
CA SER A 588 -0.72 -25.45 -0.87
C SER A 588 -2.01 -26.23 -1.07
N ILE A 589 -2.18 -26.85 -2.24
CA ILE A 589 -3.28 -27.78 -2.46
C ILE A 589 -3.11 -28.96 -1.50
N ASP A 590 -4.19 -29.32 -0.78
CA ASP A 590 -4.24 -30.36 0.25
C ASP A 590 -3.30 -30.18 1.46
N GLY A 591 -2.67 -29.01 1.62
CA GLY A 591 -1.72 -28.74 2.71
C GLY A 591 -0.41 -29.54 2.58
N LYS A 592 -0.06 -29.99 1.38
CA LYS A 592 1.20 -30.71 1.13
C LYS A 592 2.39 -29.77 1.34
N SER A 593 3.41 -30.28 2.02
CA SER A 593 4.74 -29.65 2.16
C SER A 593 5.80 -30.61 1.63
N VAL A 594 7.04 -30.13 1.53
CA VAL A 594 8.21 -30.87 0.98
C VAL A 594 8.35 -32.32 1.46
N SER A 595 7.76 -32.69 2.60
CA SER A 595 7.87 -34.05 3.16
C SER A 595 6.64 -34.94 3.02
N GLY A 596 5.55 -34.47 2.39
CA GLY A 596 4.35 -35.27 2.22
C GLY A 596 3.58 -35.69 3.49
N THR A 597 4.02 -35.29 4.68
CA THR A 597 3.38 -35.58 5.96
C THR A 597 2.70 -34.34 6.53
N GLN A 598 1.42 -34.46 6.87
CA GLN A 598 0.70 -33.42 7.64
C GLN A 598 1.40 -33.24 9.01
N SER A 599 1.95 -32.06 9.25
CA SER A 599 2.36 -31.69 10.60
C SER A 599 1.11 -31.42 11.43
N GLY A 600 0.70 -32.41 12.20
CA GLY A 600 -0.26 -32.20 13.29
C GLY A 600 0.26 -31.12 14.22
N ALA A 601 -0.52 -30.09 14.45
CA ALA A 601 -0.21 -29.04 15.37
C ALA A 601 -0.01 -29.64 16.79
N SER A 602 1.23 -29.87 17.20
CA SER A 602 1.56 -30.17 18.59
C SER A 602 1.39 -28.88 19.39
N ARG A 603 0.42 -28.88 20.32
CA ARG A 603 0.32 -27.88 21.37
C ARG A 603 1.64 -27.85 22.15
N PRO A 604 2.22 -26.69 22.46
CA PRO A 604 3.31 -26.62 23.39
C PRO A 604 2.82 -27.12 24.77
N GLN A 605 3.45 -28.14 25.30
CA GLN A 605 3.28 -28.50 26.70
C GLN A 605 3.83 -27.34 27.53
N GLY A 606 2.97 -26.76 28.34
CA GLY A 606 3.37 -25.74 29.31
C GLY A 606 4.28 -26.38 30.38
N ASP A 607 5.49 -25.84 30.51
CA ASP A 607 6.36 -26.10 31.65
C ASP A 607 5.66 -25.58 32.90
N THR A 608 5.31 -26.52 33.79
CA THR A 608 4.84 -26.22 35.16
C THR A 608 6.02 -25.70 35.98
N VAL A 609 6.12 -24.38 36.11
CA VAL A 609 7.03 -23.78 37.10
C VAL A 609 6.44 -24.05 38.48
N SER A 610 7.09 -24.95 39.21
CA SER A 610 6.84 -25.19 40.65
C SER A 610 7.26 -23.95 41.43
N GLY A 611 6.29 -23.17 41.90
CA GLY A 611 6.51 -22.05 42.80
C GLY A 611 6.87 -22.54 44.18
N GLN A 612 8.10 -22.30 44.64
CA GLN A 612 8.43 -22.28 46.09
C GLN A 612 8.20 -20.84 46.58
N GLY A 613 7.25 -20.69 47.49
CA GLY A 613 6.98 -19.43 48.18
C GLY A 613 8.09 -19.12 49.22
N PRO A 614 8.45 -17.84 49.43
CA PRO A 614 9.35 -17.46 50.50
C PRO A 614 8.57 -17.40 51.84
N GLY A 615 9.10 -18.14 52.80
CA GLY A 615 8.64 -18.14 54.18
C GLY A 615 8.83 -16.79 54.87
N SER A 616 7.86 -16.45 55.68
CA SER A 616 7.85 -15.36 56.64
C SER A 616 8.96 -15.48 57.70
N ARG A 617 9.79 -14.45 57.86
CA ARG A 617 10.45 -14.10 59.14
C ARG A 617 10.82 -12.61 59.17
N GLY A 618 10.41 -11.97 60.27
CA GLY A 618 10.97 -10.75 60.83
C GLY A 618 10.24 -9.48 60.51
#